data_509b4f7a51e782e5fa4cfc16b4be81c1
#
_entry.id   509b4f7a51e782e5fa4cfc16b4be81c1
#
_cell.length_a   1.000
_cell.length_b   1.000
_cell.length_c   1.000
_cell.angle_alpha   90.00
_cell.angle_beta   90.00
_cell.angle_gamma   90.00
#
_symmetry.space_group_name_H-M   'P 1'
#
loop_
_entity.id
_entity.type
_entity.pdbx_description
1 polymer ?
#
loop_
_entity_poly.entity_id
_entity_poly.type
_entity_poly.pdbx_seq_one_letter_code
_entity_poly.pdbx_strand_id
1 'polypeptide(L)'
;ALENREFTSNILTVQFPDLAIVLLRHTKNTPEEMTVKVLTPGGKVSYNVPVLKVKRYTIHELFEKKLFFLIPFHIFAYEKDFKELEENKKKLKQLEAEYASIRERLEIACQMGDLNRYAKAAILDMSRKVIEHLAVKYKNVAKGVSRTMGGKVLNYEAKDILNRGRREGEEYTKIQIATKLLSMGNDIKSVAELAELPQETVEKLAQSISKEEK
;
A
#
# COMPACT_ATOMS: atom_id res chain seq x y z
N ALA A 1 -9.10 5.03 -9.04
CA ALA A 1 -10.07 3.95 -8.89
C ALA A 1 -11.06 3.81 -10.06
N LEU A 2 -10.79 4.33 -11.24
CA LEU A 2 -11.58 4.15 -12.47
C LEU A 2 -10.61 3.84 -13.63
N GLU A 3 -9.84 2.76 -13.48
CA GLU A 3 -8.74 2.44 -14.41
C GLU A 3 -9.19 1.83 -15.73
N ASN A 4 -10.39 1.26 -15.81
CA ASN A 4 -10.88 0.65 -17.05
C ASN A 4 -12.07 1.43 -17.60
N ARG A 5 -11.79 2.37 -18.51
CA ARG A 5 -12.78 3.06 -19.33
C ARG A 5 -12.56 2.66 -20.78
N GLU A 6 -13.49 1.93 -21.34
CA GLU A 6 -13.52 1.65 -22.78
C GLU A 6 -14.57 2.56 -23.44
N PHE A 7 -14.13 3.35 -24.40
CA PHE A 7 -15.01 4.13 -25.28
C PHE A 7 -15.17 3.37 -26.58
N THR A 8 -16.36 2.85 -26.81
CA THR A 8 -16.71 2.25 -28.10
C THR A 8 -17.95 2.96 -28.62
N SER A 9 -17.77 3.81 -29.64
CA SER A 9 -18.87 4.59 -30.25
C SER A 9 -19.55 5.50 -29.17
N ASN A 10 -20.80 5.21 -28.82
CA ASN A 10 -21.60 5.97 -27.87
C ASN A 10 -21.72 5.29 -26.46
N ILE A 11 -20.88 4.29 -26.19
CA ILE A 11 -20.93 3.51 -24.96
C ILE A 11 -19.69 3.81 -24.13
N LEU A 12 -19.91 4.25 -22.88
CA LEU A 12 -18.88 4.33 -21.85
C LEU A 12 -19.05 3.15 -20.89
N THR A 13 -18.13 2.20 -20.93
CA THR A 13 -18.10 1.12 -19.94
C THR A 13 -17.28 1.55 -18.73
N VAL A 14 -17.84 1.39 -17.53
CA VAL A 14 -17.17 1.65 -16.26
C VAL A 14 -17.16 0.35 -15.47
N GLN A 15 -15.97 -0.22 -15.25
CA GLN A 15 -15.77 -1.41 -14.44
C GLN A 15 -15.38 -1.00 -13.01
N PHE A 16 -16.11 -1.50 -12.01
CA PHE A 16 -15.72 -1.35 -10.61
C PHE A 16 -14.78 -2.50 -10.22
N PRO A 17 -13.69 -2.21 -9.50
CA PRO A 17 -12.82 -3.26 -8.97
C PRO A 17 -13.54 -4.06 -7.88
N ASP A 18 -13.00 -5.25 -7.56
CA ASP A 18 -13.41 -5.99 -6.38
C ASP A 18 -13.17 -5.15 -5.11
N LEU A 19 -14.19 -5.06 -4.27
CA LEU A 19 -14.17 -4.24 -3.07
C LEU A 19 -14.24 -5.11 -1.81
N ALA A 20 -13.57 -4.65 -0.75
CA ALA A 20 -13.74 -5.16 0.60
C ALA A 20 -13.79 -4.00 1.60
N ILE A 21 -14.53 -4.16 2.69
CA ILE A 21 -14.58 -3.19 3.79
C ILE A 21 -13.71 -3.72 4.91
N VAL A 22 -12.72 -2.92 5.32
CA VAL A 22 -11.83 -3.27 6.43
C VAL A 22 -12.28 -2.57 7.70
N LEU A 23 -12.67 -3.32 8.73
CA LEU A 23 -13.05 -2.80 10.03
C LEU A 23 -11.97 -3.08 11.07
N LEU A 24 -11.36 -2.02 11.58
CA LEU A 24 -10.35 -2.06 12.64
C LEU A 24 -10.96 -2.40 14.00
N ARG A 25 -12.21 -1.97 14.21
CA ARG A 25 -13.02 -2.27 15.40
C ARG A 25 -14.35 -2.85 14.98
N HIS A 26 -14.82 -3.87 15.67
CA HIS A 26 -16.10 -4.48 15.40
C HIS A 26 -16.74 -5.02 16.68
N THR A 27 -18.04 -5.26 16.63
CA THR A 27 -18.83 -5.90 17.67
C THR A 27 -19.32 -7.27 17.20
N LYS A 28 -19.97 -8.02 18.09
CA LYS A 28 -20.61 -9.31 17.73
C LYS A 28 -21.68 -9.16 16.64
N ASN A 29 -22.33 -7.98 16.58
CA ASN A 29 -23.41 -7.69 15.64
C ASN A 29 -22.92 -7.12 14.30
N THR A 30 -21.62 -6.94 14.13
CA THR A 30 -21.06 -6.45 12.87
C THR A 30 -21.24 -7.50 11.77
N PRO A 31 -21.88 -7.17 10.65
CA PRO A 31 -22.17 -8.13 9.58
C PRO A 31 -20.88 -8.65 8.93
N GLU A 32 -20.96 -9.79 8.26
CA GLU A 32 -19.85 -10.36 7.47
C GLU A 32 -19.77 -9.75 6.06
N GLU A 33 -20.90 -9.22 5.59
CA GLU A 33 -21.05 -8.57 4.30
C GLU A 33 -21.85 -7.28 4.43
N MET A 34 -21.58 -6.31 3.58
CA MET A 34 -22.37 -5.10 3.43
C MET A 34 -22.86 -4.96 2.00
N THR A 35 -24.10 -4.52 1.81
CA THR A 35 -24.64 -4.23 0.49
C THR A 35 -24.27 -2.83 0.06
N VAL A 36 -23.57 -2.70 -1.05
CA VAL A 36 -23.32 -1.43 -1.74
C VAL A 36 -24.42 -1.22 -2.77
N LYS A 37 -25.04 -0.03 -2.76
CA LYS A 37 -26.04 0.39 -3.74
C LYS A 37 -25.48 1.54 -4.56
N VAL A 38 -25.42 1.36 -5.86
CA VAL A 38 -25.08 2.43 -6.81
C VAL A 38 -26.37 2.94 -7.41
N LEU A 39 -26.67 4.22 -7.18
CA LEU A 39 -27.85 4.90 -7.71
C LEU A 39 -27.45 5.69 -8.95
N THR A 40 -28.16 5.46 -10.05
CA THR A 40 -27.97 6.20 -11.29
C THR A 40 -29.31 6.78 -11.76
N PRO A 41 -29.33 7.77 -12.66
CA PRO A 41 -30.59 8.29 -13.23
C PRO A 41 -31.44 7.21 -13.92
N GLY A 42 -30.80 6.16 -14.46
CA GLY A 42 -31.47 5.04 -15.17
C GLY A 42 -31.83 3.84 -14.29
N GLY A 43 -31.51 3.86 -13.00
CA GLY A 43 -31.81 2.74 -12.11
C GLY A 43 -30.81 2.56 -10.98
N LYS A 44 -30.86 1.39 -10.35
CA LYS A 44 -29.99 1.02 -9.24
C LYS A 44 -29.37 -0.35 -9.46
N VAL A 45 -28.10 -0.48 -9.09
CA VAL A 45 -27.37 -1.76 -9.00
C VAL A 45 -27.01 -2.00 -7.55
N SER A 46 -27.12 -3.24 -7.08
CA SER A 46 -26.73 -3.63 -5.72
C SER A 46 -25.83 -4.87 -5.77
N TYR A 47 -24.77 -4.87 -4.97
CA TYR A 47 -23.89 -6.03 -4.81
C TYR A 47 -23.35 -6.10 -3.38
N ASN A 48 -22.98 -7.30 -2.94
CA ASN A 48 -22.44 -7.51 -1.62
C ASN A 48 -20.92 -7.36 -1.63
N VAL A 49 -20.40 -6.78 -0.55
CA VAL A 49 -18.98 -6.52 -0.31
C VAL A 49 -18.59 -7.21 0.99
N PRO A 50 -17.55 -8.06 1.01
CA PRO A 50 -17.08 -8.72 2.22
C PRO A 50 -16.54 -7.73 3.24
N VAL A 51 -16.75 -8.03 4.53
CA VAL A 51 -16.25 -7.24 5.66
C VAL A 51 -15.09 -7.98 6.33
N LEU A 52 -13.88 -7.44 6.19
CA LEU A 52 -12.67 -7.94 6.84
C LEU A 52 -12.56 -7.33 8.25
N LYS A 53 -12.68 -8.16 9.27
CA LYS A 53 -12.61 -7.77 10.70
C LYS A 53 -11.20 -8.03 11.20
N VAL A 54 -10.34 -7.01 11.23
CA VAL A 54 -8.89 -7.15 11.51
C VAL A 54 -8.61 -7.94 12.79
N LYS A 55 -9.36 -7.69 13.88
CA LYS A 55 -9.15 -8.38 15.18
C LYS A 55 -9.43 -9.90 15.15
N ARG A 56 -9.99 -10.43 14.08
CA ARG A 56 -10.21 -11.89 13.95
C ARG A 56 -9.01 -12.63 13.42
N TYR A 57 -8.08 -11.91 12.80
CA TYR A 57 -6.88 -12.52 12.24
C TYR A 57 -5.76 -12.51 13.27
N THR A 58 -5.20 -13.67 13.53
CA THR A 58 -3.93 -13.80 14.23
C THR A 58 -2.81 -13.32 13.32
N ILE A 59 -1.67 -12.94 13.89
CA ILE A 59 -0.51 -12.57 13.09
C ILE A 59 -0.04 -13.71 12.17
N HIS A 60 -0.20 -14.96 12.60
CA HIS A 60 0.11 -16.12 11.80
C HIS A 60 -0.75 -16.19 10.52
N GLU A 61 -2.08 -16.04 10.66
CA GLU A 61 -3.02 -16.05 9.55
C GLU A 61 -2.80 -14.88 8.58
N LEU A 62 -2.38 -13.70 9.09
CA LEU A 62 -2.05 -12.56 8.23
C LEU A 62 -0.89 -12.88 7.29
N PHE A 63 0.14 -13.59 7.79
CA PHE A 63 1.26 -14.03 6.98
C PHE A 63 0.90 -15.18 6.05
N GLU A 64 0.20 -16.19 6.53
CA GLU A 64 -0.23 -17.36 5.77
C GLU A 64 -1.11 -16.95 4.57
N LYS A 65 -2.06 -16.04 4.81
CA LYS A 65 -2.97 -15.52 3.78
C LYS A 65 -2.37 -14.36 2.96
N LYS A 66 -1.11 -14.00 3.20
CA LYS A 66 -0.41 -12.87 2.56
C LYS A 66 -1.16 -11.53 2.70
N LEU A 67 -1.93 -11.33 3.78
CA LEU A 67 -2.66 -10.11 4.10
C LEU A 67 -1.75 -9.08 4.78
N PHE A 68 -0.56 -8.86 4.23
CA PHE A 68 0.50 -8.02 4.81
C PHE A 68 0.04 -6.59 5.10
N PHE A 69 -0.87 -6.04 4.29
CA PHE A 69 -1.41 -4.69 4.46
C PHE A 69 -2.26 -4.52 5.74
N LEU A 70 -2.70 -5.61 6.38
CA LEU A 70 -3.41 -5.59 7.66
C LEU A 70 -2.48 -5.59 8.88
N ILE A 71 -1.21 -5.93 8.72
CA ILE A 71 -0.22 -5.99 9.80
C ILE A 71 -0.11 -4.68 10.60
N PRO A 72 -0.13 -3.48 9.97
CA PRO A 72 -0.13 -2.21 10.70
C PRO A 72 -1.24 -2.06 11.73
N PHE A 73 -2.35 -2.73 11.51
CA PHE A 73 -3.54 -2.65 12.36
C PHE A 73 -3.61 -3.75 13.42
N HIS A 74 -2.66 -4.67 13.47
CA HIS A 74 -2.61 -5.75 14.47
C HIS A 74 -2.62 -5.21 15.91
N ILE A 75 -2.03 -4.06 16.15
CA ILE A 75 -2.01 -3.40 17.48
C ILE A 75 -3.41 -3.15 18.07
N PHE A 76 -4.44 -3.04 17.21
CA PHE A 76 -5.82 -2.89 17.69
C PHE A 76 -6.30 -4.09 18.53
N ALA A 77 -5.69 -5.27 18.39
CA ALA A 77 -5.98 -6.42 19.24
C ALA A 77 -5.66 -6.15 20.71
N TYR A 78 -4.64 -5.34 20.97
CA TYR A 78 -4.12 -4.98 22.29
C TYR A 78 -4.69 -3.69 22.87
N GLU A 79 -5.55 -2.98 22.15
CA GLU A 79 -6.03 -1.65 22.53
C GLU A 79 -6.65 -1.59 23.93
N LYS A 80 -7.35 -2.65 24.36
CA LYS A 80 -7.98 -2.74 25.68
C LYS A 80 -6.96 -2.99 26.79
N ASP A 81 -5.81 -3.54 26.45
CA ASP A 81 -4.79 -3.99 27.40
C ASP A 81 -3.65 -2.97 27.55
N PHE A 82 -3.71 -1.83 26.85
CA PHE A 82 -2.64 -0.82 26.87
C PHE A 82 -2.30 -0.33 28.28
N LYS A 83 -3.29 -0.17 29.17
CA LYS A 83 -3.03 0.23 30.55
C LYS A 83 -2.18 -0.82 31.26
N GLU A 84 -2.54 -2.08 31.12
CA GLU A 84 -1.78 -3.16 31.75
C GLU A 84 -0.39 -3.32 31.13
N LEU A 85 -0.27 -3.19 29.81
CA LEU A 85 1.01 -3.22 29.09
C LEU A 85 1.93 -2.07 29.51
N GLU A 86 1.38 -0.89 29.81
CA GLU A 86 2.15 0.28 30.26
C GLU A 86 2.77 0.05 31.64
N GLU A 87 2.04 -0.63 32.54
CA GLU A 87 2.44 -0.87 33.91
C GLU A 87 3.24 -2.17 34.12
N ASN A 88 3.03 -3.17 33.23
CA ASN A 88 3.62 -4.50 33.33
C ASN A 88 4.76 -4.72 32.34
N LYS A 89 6.00 -4.53 32.79
CA LYS A 89 7.21 -4.70 31.97
C LYS A 89 7.33 -6.07 31.31
N LYS A 90 6.83 -7.16 31.95
CA LYS A 90 6.93 -8.51 31.40
C LYS A 90 5.99 -8.65 30.19
N LYS A 91 4.74 -8.18 30.31
CA LYS A 91 3.78 -8.20 29.21
C LYS A 91 4.20 -7.28 28.06
N LEU A 92 4.75 -6.11 28.40
CA LEU A 92 5.29 -5.21 27.37
C LEU A 92 6.42 -5.86 26.58
N LYS A 93 7.35 -6.55 27.25
CA LYS A 93 8.43 -7.30 26.58
C LYS A 93 7.90 -8.43 25.67
N GLN A 94 6.80 -9.08 26.06
CA GLN A 94 6.16 -10.09 25.19
C GLN A 94 5.61 -9.44 23.91
N LEU A 95 4.94 -8.30 24.02
CA LEU A 95 4.47 -7.53 22.87
C LEU A 95 5.64 -7.06 21.99
N GLU A 96 6.72 -6.54 22.59
CA GLU A 96 7.93 -6.15 21.85
C GLU A 96 8.54 -7.33 21.10
N ALA A 97 8.60 -8.52 21.70
CA ALA A 97 9.11 -9.74 21.07
C ALA A 97 8.22 -10.19 19.90
N GLU A 98 6.90 -10.08 20.03
CA GLU A 98 5.98 -10.36 18.91
C GLU A 98 6.22 -9.42 17.73
N TYR A 99 6.38 -8.11 17.98
CA TYR A 99 6.70 -7.15 16.91
C TYR A 99 8.09 -7.35 16.31
N ALA A 100 9.05 -7.84 17.08
CA ALA A 100 10.35 -8.26 16.54
C ALA A 100 10.20 -9.44 15.57
N SER A 101 9.39 -10.44 15.94
CA SER A 101 9.06 -11.57 15.08
C SER A 101 8.32 -11.15 13.80
N ILE A 102 7.39 -10.20 13.90
CA ILE A 102 6.70 -9.63 12.73
C ILE A 102 7.72 -9.03 11.75
N ARG A 103 8.65 -8.24 12.26
CA ARG A 103 9.70 -7.60 11.45
C ARG A 103 10.57 -8.64 10.73
N GLU A 104 10.99 -9.68 11.44
CA GLU A 104 11.78 -10.78 10.89
C GLU A 104 11.00 -11.54 9.79
N ARG A 105 9.74 -11.87 10.03
CA ARG A 105 8.88 -12.53 9.06
C ARG A 105 8.63 -11.69 7.81
N LEU A 106 8.53 -10.36 7.94
CA LEU A 106 8.44 -9.45 6.78
C LEU A 106 9.75 -9.46 5.97
N GLU A 107 10.90 -9.58 6.63
CA GLU A 107 12.18 -9.75 5.94
C GLU A 107 12.23 -11.04 5.14
N ILE A 108 11.81 -12.15 5.75
CA ILE A 108 11.73 -13.47 5.08
C ILE A 108 10.77 -13.39 3.88
N ALA A 109 9.60 -12.76 4.03
CA ALA A 109 8.66 -12.58 2.93
C ALA A 109 9.27 -11.78 1.75
N CYS A 110 10.14 -10.80 2.03
CA CYS A 110 10.89 -10.10 1.00
C CYS A 110 11.91 -10.99 0.30
N GLN A 111 12.62 -11.81 1.05
CA GLN A 111 13.62 -12.75 0.49
C GLN A 111 12.97 -13.82 -0.39
N MET A 112 11.76 -14.25 -0.02
CA MET A 112 10.95 -15.20 -0.79
C MET A 112 10.26 -14.59 -2.02
N GLY A 113 10.30 -13.24 -2.17
CA GLY A 113 9.64 -12.55 -3.27
C GLY A 113 8.13 -12.32 -3.07
N ASP A 114 7.57 -12.71 -1.92
CA ASP A 114 6.15 -12.50 -1.58
C ASP A 114 5.83 -11.05 -1.28
N LEU A 115 6.83 -10.27 -0.90
CA LEU A 115 6.72 -8.86 -0.57
C LEU A 115 7.92 -8.10 -1.14
N ASN A 116 7.70 -6.97 -1.78
CA ASN A 116 8.79 -6.11 -2.21
C ASN A 116 9.30 -5.21 -1.07
N ARG A 117 10.52 -4.69 -1.21
CA ARG A 117 11.17 -3.84 -0.20
C ARG A 117 10.37 -2.57 0.12
N TYR A 118 9.71 -1.98 -0.88
CA TYR A 118 8.88 -0.77 -0.70
C TYR A 118 7.66 -1.07 0.17
N ALA A 119 6.94 -2.15 -0.13
CA ALA A 119 5.78 -2.58 0.64
C ALA A 119 6.17 -2.92 2.07
N LYS A 120 7.30 -3.63 2.30
CA LYS A 120 7.83 -3.88 3.65
C LYS A 120 8.08 -2.58 4.41
N ALA A 121 8.79 -1.63 3.79
CA ALA A 121 9.08 -0.34 4.41
C ALA A 121 7.80 0.44 4.75
N ALA A 122 6.81 0.45 3.86
CA ALA A 122 5.51 1.07 4.07
C ALA A 122 4.73 0.42 5.22
N ILE A 123 4.72 -0.92 5.32
CA ILE A 123 4.09 -1.67 6.40
C ILE A 123 4.74 -1.33 7.74
N LEU A 124 6.06 -1.32 7.83
CA LEU A 124 6.79 -1.00 9.05
C LEU A 124 6.56 0.45 9.49
N ASP A 125 6.61 1.43 8.57
CA ASP A 125 6.35 2.84 8.87
C ASP A 125 4.89 3.07 9.29
N MET A 126 3.93 2.46 8.59
CA MET A 126 2.52 2.55 8.95
C MET A 126 2.26 1.90 10.31
N SER A 127 2.86 0.72 10.60
CA SER A 127 2.76 0.07 11.91
C SER A 127 3.23 1.00 13.03
N ARG A 128 4.40 1.63 12.85
CA ARG A 128 4.93 2.59 13.79
C ARG A 128 3.98 3.78 14.01
N LYS A 129 3.48 4.40 12.93
CA LYS A 129 2.57 5.54 12.99
C LYS A 129 1.25 5.20 13.69
N VAL A 130 0.68 4.03 13.37
CA VAL A 130 -0.57 3.55 14.01
C VAL A 130 -0.37 3.35 15.50
N ILE A 131 0.74 2.73 15.91
CA ILE A 131 1.05 2.49 17.34
C ILE A 131 1.28 3.81 18.06
N GLU A 132 2.07 4.73 17.53
CA GLU A 132 2.35 6.03 18.13
C GLU A 132 1.06 6.85 18.32
N HIS A 133 0.15 6.77 17.36
CA HIS A 133 -1.14 7.47 17.42
C HIS A 133 -2.12 6.79 18.39
N LEU A 134 -2.25 5.48 18.32
CA LEU A 134 -3.21 4.72 19.13
C LEU A 134 -2.80 4.67 20.62
N ALA A 135 -1.50 4.52 20.88
CA ALA A 135 -0.92 4.44 22.22
C ALA A 135 -0.35 5.79 22.73
N VAL A 136 -0.86 6.93 22.26
CA VAL A 136 -0.35 8.27 22.60
C VAL A 136 -0.30 8.53 24.11
N LYS A 137 -1.23 7.95 24.89
CA LYS A 137 -1.29 8.05 26.36
C LYS A 137 -0.41 7.01 27.07
N TYR A 138 0.10 6.01 26.37
CA TYR A 138 0.85 4.86 26.87
C TYR A 138 2.26 4.89 26.30
N LYS A 139 3.11 5.73 26.92
CA LYS A 139 4.42 6.09 26.38
C LYS A 139 5.40 4.91 26.29
N ASN A 140 5.34 3.98 27.25
CA ASN A 140 6.20 2.79 27.23
C ASN A 140 5.80 1.86 26.11
N VAL A 141 4.49 1.64 25.90
CA VAL A 141 3.95 0.83 24.81
C VAL A 141 4.35 1.45 23.47
N ALA A 142 4.04 2.74 23.27
CA ALA A 142 4.37 3.44 22.04
C ALA A 142 5.87 3.36 21.72
N LYS A 143 6.73 3.65 22.72
CA LYS A 143 8.18 3.69 22.57
C LYS A 143 8.80 2.31 22.35
N GLY A 144 8.34 1.30 23.10
CA GLY A 144 8.84 -0.07 23.04
C GLY A 144 8.59 -0.67 21.66
N VAL A 145 7.34 -0.65 21.21
CA VAL A 145 6.96 -1.24 19.92
C VAL A 145 7.51 -0.44 18.75
N SER A 146 7.47 0.91 18.77
CA SER A 146 8.06 1.73 17.70
C SER A 146 9.56 1.48 17.54
N ARG A 147 10.30 1.30 18.65
CA ARG A 147 11.73 0.96 18.60
C ARG A 147 11.95 -0.41 17.96
N THR A 148 11.13 -1.38 18.27
CA THR A 148 11.20 -2.75 17.71
C THR A 148 10.94 -2.75 16.21
N MET A 149 10.01 -1.89 15.75
CA MET A 149 9.71 -1.72 14.32
C MET A 149 10.78 -0.90 13.56
N GLY A 150 11.90 -0.54 14.20
CA GLY A 150 13.08 0.07 13.58
C GLY A 150 13.29 1.54 13.90
N GLY A 151 12.46 2.15 14.75
CA GLY A 151 12.66 3.51 15.27
C GLY A 151 12.86 4.57 14.19
N LYS A 152 13.69 5.59 14.51
CA LYS A 152 14.00 6.70 13.57
C LYS A 152 14.85 6.30 12.36
N VAL A 153 15.65 5.24 12.46
CA VAL A 153 16.54 4.78 11.37
C VAL A 153 15.74 4.30 10.16
N LEU A 154 14.64 3.55 10.40
CA LEU A 154 13.73 3.12 9.33
C LEU A 154 13.01 4.29 8.63
N ASN A 155 12.86 5.44 9.30
CA ASN A 155 12.26 6.63 8.67
C ASN A 155 13.09 7.14 7.49
N TYR A 156 14.42 7.07 7.58
CA TYR A 156 15.31 7.52 6.49
C TYR A 156 15.31 6.50 5.35
N GLU A 157 15.48 5.22 5.66
CA GLU A 157 15.48 4.16 4.64
C GLU A 157 14.11 4.02 3.94
N ALA A 158 13.01 4.00 4.69
CA ALA A 158 11.66 3.95 4.12
C ALA A 158 11.35 5.19 3.27
N LYS A 159 11.77 6.38 3.71
CA LYS A 159 11.57 7.62 2.98
C LYS A 159 12.43 7.68 1.72
N ASP A 160 13.68 7.23 1.78
CA ASP A 160 14.56 7.13 0.61
C ASP A 160 14.05 6.09 -0.39
N ILE A 161 13.59 4.94 0.09
CA ILE A 161 13.00 3.90 -0.74
C ILE A 161 11.72 4.42 -1.41
N LEU A 162 10.79 5.02 -0.66
CA LEU A 162 9.57 5.61 -1.19
C LEU A 162 9.84 6.73 -2.19
N ASN A 163 10.78 7.62 -1.89
CA ASN A 163 11.17 8.71 -2.78
C ASN A 163 11.84 8.18 -4.06
N ARG A 164 12.64 7.12 -3.95
CA ARG A 164 13.25 6.46 -5.11
C ARG A 164 12.18 5.81 -5.98
N GLY A 165 11.28 5.00 -5.39
CA GLY A 165 10.19 4.36 -6.13
C GLY A 165 9.24 5.37 -6.78
N ARG A 166 8.99 6.51 -6.14
CA ARG A 166 8.21 7.60 -6.74
C ARG A 166 8.93 8.20 -7.94
N ARG A 167 10.23 8.49 -7.83
CA ARG A 167 11.04 9.01 -8.95
C ARG A 167 11.10 8.02 -10.11
N GLU A 168 11.36 6.75 -9.82
CA GLU A 168 11.38 5.68 -10.83
C GLU A 168 10.02 5.53 -11.53
N GLY A 169 8.90 5.62 -10.78
CA GLY A 169 7.56 5.60 -11.34
C GLY A 169 7.22 6.83 -12.17
N GLU A 170 7.63 8.03 -11.73
CA GLU A 170 7.49 9.28 -12.49
C GLU A 170 8.30 9.22 -13.78
N GLU A 171 9.54 8.75 -13.73
CA GLU A 171 10.43 8.61 -14.89
C GLU A 171 9.90 7.56 -15.87
N TYR A 172 9.45 6.40 -15.38
CA TYR A 172 8.81 5.38 -16.21
C TYR A 172 7.58 5.93 -16.95
N THR A 173 6.73 6.69 -16.25
CA THR A 173 5.55 7.31 -16.86
C THR A 173 5.93 8.32 -17.94
N LYS A 174 6.95 9.15 -17.69
CA LYS A 174 7.47 10.11 -18.66
C LYS A 174 8.01 9.41 -19.92
N ILE A 175 8.73 8.31 -19.76
CA ILE A 175 9.23 7.48 -20.86
C ILE A 175 8.07 6.88 -21.66
N GLN A 176 7.04 6.36 -21.00
CA GLN A 176 5.85 5.82 -21.67
C GLN A 176 5.12 6.87 -22.50
N ILE A 177 4.95 8.08 -21.95
CA ILE A 177 4.35 9.22 -22.65
C ILE A 177 5.19 9.61 -23.87
N ALA A 178 6.51 9.74 -23.69
CA ALA A 178 7.42 10.09 -24.76
C ALA A 178 7.39 9.05 -25.90
N THR A 179 7.44 7.76 -25.55
CA THR A 179 7.36 6.66 -26.51
C THR A 179 6.07 6.72 -27.32
N LYS A 180 4.93 6.96 -26.67
CA LYS A 180 3.63 7.09 -27.33
C LYS A 180 3.56 8.32 -28.23
N LEU A 181 4.10 9.46 -27.81
CA LEU A 181 4.12 10.67 -28.62
C LEU A 181 5.03 10.51 -29.86
N LEU A 182 6.18 9.85 -29.71
CA LEU A 182 7.07 9.53 -30.83
C LEU A 182 6.38 8.60 -31.85
N SER A 183 5.68 7.56 -31.37
CA SER A 183 4.92 6.66 -32.27
C SER A 183 3.76 7.34 -33.00
N MET A 184 3.27 8.47 -32.48
CA MET A 184 2.27 9.32 -33.15
C MET A 184 2.88 10.33 -34.15
N GLY A 185 4.21 10.30 -34.34
CA GLY A 185 4.91 11.14 -35.32
C GLY A 185 5.26 12.55 -34.83
N ASN A 186 5.20 12.80 -33.53
CA ASN A 186 5.63 14.08 -32.96
C ASN A 186 7.16 14.23 -33.05
N ASP A 187 7.65 15.45 -33.21
CA ASP A 187 9.07 15.73 -33.25
C ASP A 187 9.74 15.65 -31.87
N ILE A 188 11.03 15.32 -31.88
CA ILE A 188 11.83 15.06 -30.67
C ILE A 188 11.78 16.23 -29.69
N LYS A 189 11.82 17.46 -30.15
CA LYS A 189 11.86 18.66 -29.33
C LYS A 189 10.54 18.86 -28.60
N SER A 190 9.43 18.76 -29.31
CA SER A 190 8.06 18.83 -28.72
C SER A 190 7.83 17.70 -27.73
N VAL A 191 8.30 16.48 -28.02
CA VAL A 191 8.16 15.33 -27.11
C VAL A 191 9.00 15.55 -25.83
N ALA A 192 10.21 16.11 -25.94
CA ALA A 192 11.05 16.41 -24.80
C ALA A 192 10.39 17.43 -23.87
N GLU A 193 9.77 18.48 -24.41
CA GLU A 193 9.04 19.49 -23.62
C GLU A 193 7.77 18.89 -22.98
N LEU A 194 6.95 18.15 -23.74
CA LEU A 194 5.69 17.58 -23.24
C LEU A 194 5.86 16.47 -22.20
N ALA A 195 6.88 15.62 -22.39
CA ALA A 195 7.18 14.54 -21.44
C ALA A 195 8.09 14.99 -20.29
N GLU A 196 8.57 16.24 -20.30
CA GLU A 196 9.56 16.76 -19.34
C GLU A 196 10.81 15.85 -19.22
N LEU A 197 11.33 15.40 -20.36
CA LEU A 197 12.53 14.58 -20.46
C LEU A 197 13.65 15.34 -21.17
N PRO A 198 14.92 15.04 -20.84
CA PRO A 198 16.05 15.56 -21.60
C PRO A 198 15.96 15.12 -23.07
N GLN A 199 16.27 16.04 -24.00
CA GLN A 199 16.20 15.77 -25.43
C GLN A 199 17.04 14.56 -25.84
N GLU A 200 18.22 14.38 -25.25
CA GLU A 200 19.10 13.21 -25.47
C GLU A 200 18.42 11.88 -25.14
N THR A 201 17.58 11.85 -24.07
CA THR A 201 16.80 10.67 -23.71
C THR A 201 15.74 10.36 -24.76
N VAL A 202 15.05 11.38 -25.26
CA VAL A 202 14.02 11.23 -26.30
C VAL A 202 14.64 10.80 -27.63
N GLU A 203 15.82 11.28 -27.98
CA GLU A 203 16.58 10.84 -29.15
C GLU A 203 16.92 9.34 -29.09
N LYS A 204 17.39 8.86 -27.93
CA LYS A 204 17.64 7.43 -27.70
C LYS A 204 16.38 6.59 -27.83
N LEU A 205 15.24 7.06 -27.31
CA LEU A 205 13.94 6.40 -27.45
C LEU A 205 13.50 6.33 -28.91
N ALA A 206 13.64 7.43 -29.67
CA ALA A 206 13.30 7.46 -31.08
C ALA A 206 14.15 6.47 -31.91
N GLN A 207 15.44 6.35 -31.60
CA GLN A 207 16.32 5.37 -32.24
C GLN A 207 15.97 3.92 -31.92
N SER A 208 15.48 3.64 -30.69
CA SER A 208 15.04 2.28 -30.32
C SER A 208 13.75 1.88 -31.05
N ILE A 209 12.79 2.77 -31.14
CA ILE A 209 11.52 2.55 -31.88
C ILE A 209 11.80 2.26 -33.37
N SER A 210 12.69 3.06 -34.02
CA SER A 210 13.05 2.89 -35.43
C SER A 210 13.79 1.57 -35.72
N LYS A 211 14.32 0.89 -34.72
CA LYS A 211 14.98 -0.42 -34.84
C LYS A 211 14.02 -1.60 -34.67
N GLU A 212 12.92 -1.42 -33.96
CA GLU A 212 11.90 -2.46 -33.78
C GLU A 212 10.91 -2.56 -34.96
N GLU A 213 10.86 -1.50 -35.80
CA GLU A 213 10.02 -1.47 -37.02
C GLU A 213 10.73 -2.01 -38.28
N LYS A 214 11.97 -2.48 -38.21
CA LYS A 214 12.74 -3.11 -39.27
C LYS A 214 12.91 -4.60 -39.04
#